data_fdfc3f49f08427df0924de5bbb138625
#
_entry.id   fdfc3f49f08427df0924de5bbb138625
#
_cell.length_a   1.000
_cell.length_b   1.000
_cell.length_c   1.000
_cell.angle_alpha   90.00
_cell.angle_beta   90.00
_cell.angle_gamma   90.00
#
_symmetry.space_group_name_H-M   'P 1'
#
loop_
_entity.id
_entity.type
_entity.pdbx_description
1 polymer ?
#
loop_
_entity_poly.entity_id
_entity_poly.type
_entity_poly.pdbx_seq_one_letter_code
_entity_poly.pdbx_strand_id
1 'polypeptide(L)'
;KTSTKITSIVIIFFLIIATVIIGRTMIGNHFKKKFSKRPPPGIIVTTTQERVFENVVSTYGTAAPVKTQSFKVEKYEILKPINFNKKVKKGDVIANLKNRKIIAQFDGVIGKREFSEDLEVSKSSLLINLEDTSSLYCDVDIPEIFVPFIKVGLPVDIKFSGYKLSLIHI
;
A
#
# COMPACT_ATOMS: atom_id res chain seq x y z
N LYS A 1 -94.10 -40.06 -11.08
CA LYS A 1 -93.16 -39.34 -12.04
C LYS A 1 -92.51 -38.08 -11.48
N THR A 2 -93.03 -37.42 -10.45
CA THR A 2 -92.41 -36.24 -9.82
C THR A 2 -91.37 -36.62 -8.76
N SER A 3 -91.50 -37.72 -8.04
CA SER A 3 -90.56 -38.20 -7.02
C SER A 3 -89.20 -38.55 -7.65
N THR A 4 -89.18 -39.25 -8.81
CA THR A 4 -87.95 -39.64 -9.49
C THR A 4 -87.16 -38.44 -10.00
N LYS A 5 -87.83 -37.36 -10.39
CA LYS A 5 -87.15 -36.11 -10.79
C LYS A 5 -86.48 -35.36 -9.64
N ILE A 6 -87.15 -35.34 -8.48
CA ILE A 6 -86.60 -34.72 -7.26
C ILE A 6 -85.36 -35.49 -6.77
N THR A 7 -85.47 -36.84 -6.73
CA THR A 7 -84.31 -37.67 -6.37
C THR A 7 -83.11 -37.47 -7.30
N SER A 8 -83.34 -37.39 -8.60
CA SER A 8 -82.27 -37.10 -9.57
C SER A 8 -81.59 -35.76 -9.33
N ILE A 9 -82.37 -34.69 -9.04
CA ILE A 9 -81.85 -33.35 -8.77
C ILE A 9 -80.99 -33.37 -7.48
N VAL A 10 -81.42 -34.05 -6.43
CA VAL A 10 -80.68 -34.17 -5.19
C VAL A 10 -79.37 -34.91 -5.37
N ILE A 11 -79.36 -35.98 -6.15
CA ILE A 11 -78.15 -36.71 -6.48
C ILE A 11 -77.16 -35.88 -7.27
N ILE A 12 -77.64 -35.13 -8.28
CA ILE A 12 -76.77 -34.25 -9.04
C ILE A 12 -76.17 -33.14 -8.17
N PHE A 13 -76.97 -32.59 -7.26
CA PHE A 13 -76.50 -31.57 -6.32
C PHE A 13 -75.37 -32.11 -5.40
N PHE A 14 -75.54 -33.30 -4.80
CA PHE A 14 -74.50 -33.95 -4.01
C PHE A 14 -73.25 -34.28 -4.82
N LEU A 15 -73.42 -34.69 -6.09
CA LEU A 15 -72.26 -34.96 -7.01
C LEU A 15 -71.49 -33.68 -7.29
N ILE A 16 -72.14 -32.54 -7.49
CA ILE A 16 -71.50 -31.27 -7.70
C ILE A 16 -70.71 -30.88 -6.43
N ILE A 17 -71.30 -30.98 -5.24
CA ILE A 17 -70.59 -30.68 -4.00
C ILE A 17 -69.39 -31.59 -3.79
N ALA A 18 -69.53 -32.90 -4.02
CA ALA A 18 -68.41 -33.81 -3.93
C ALA A 18 -67.26 -33.47 -4.90
N THR A 19 -67.60 -33.11 -6.12
CA THR A 19 -66.56 -32.67 -7.10
C THR A 19 -65.85 -31.42 -6.68
N VAL A 20 -66.54 -30.45 -6.11
CA VAL A 20 -65.92 -29.20 -5.59
C VAL A 20 -65.00 -29.49 -4.38
N ILE A 21 -65.42 -30.36 -3.46
CA ILE A 21 -64.61 -30.71 -2.30
C ILE A 21 -63.34 -31.47 -2.72
N ILE A 22 -63.46 -32.45 -3.65
CA ILE A 22 -62.34 -33.20 -4.17
C ILE A 22 -61.38 -32.26 -4.92
N GLY A 23 -61.89 -31.39 -5.76
CA GLY A 23 -61.06 -30.39 -6.48
C GLY A 23 -60.28 -29.48 -5.54
N ARG A 24 -60.99 -28.98 -4.50
CA ARG A 24 -60.35 -28.11 -3.50
C ARG A 24 -59.24 -28.81 -2.72
N THR A 25 -59.50 -30.05 -2.32
CA THR A 25 -58.50 -30.86 -1.57
C THR A 25 -57.27 -31.20 -2.45
N MET A 26 -57.51 -31.59 -3.70
CA MET A 26 -56.41 -31.87 -4.63
C MET A 26 -55.54 -30.66 -4.91
N ILE A 27 -56.17 -29.49 -5.18
CA ILE A 27 -55.46 -28.22 -5.37
C ILE A 27 -54.71 -27.85 -4.11
N GLY A 28 -55.35 -27.89 -2.95
CA GLY A 28 -54.71 -27.57 -1.67
C GLY A 28 -53.49 -28.46 -1.38
N ASN A 29 -53.56 -29.73 -1.62
CA ASN A 29 -52.46 -30.68 -1.43
C ASN A 29 -51.33 -30.45 -2.43
N HIS A 30 -51.66 -30.09 -3.69
CA HIS A 30 -50.66 -29.76 -4.73
C HIS A 30 -49.86 -28.51 -4.30
N PHE A 31 -50.54 -27.47 -3.89
CA PHE A 31 -49.90 -26.25 -3.40
C PHE A 31 -49.07 -26.47 -2.13
N LYS A 32 -49.57 -27.25 -1.16
CA LYS A 32 -48.80 -27.61 0.01
C LYS A 32 -47.52 -28.36 -0.33
N LYS A 33 -47.57 -29.33 -1.25
CA LYS A 33 -46.35 -30.04 -1.72
C LYS A 33 -45.35 -29.12 -2.41
N LYS A 34 -45.83 -28.17 -3.22
CA LYS A 34 -44.96 -27.31 -4.02
C LYS A 34 -44.35 -26.19 -3.22
N PHE A 35 -45.04 -25.64 -2.23
CA PHE A 35 -44.61 -24.42 -1.54
C PHE A 35 -44.25 -24.65 -0.03
N SER A 36 -44.47 -25.84 0.56
CA SER A 36 -44.09 -26.09 1.94
C SER A 36 -42.61 -26.39 2.15
N LYS A 37 -41.88 -26.75 1.07
CA LYS A 37 -40.43 -26.93 1.12
C LYS A 37 -39.73 -25.69 0.63
N ARG A 38 -39.69 -24.64 1.47
CA ARG A 38 -38.73 -23.56 1.26
C ARG A 38 -37.36 -24.15 1.53
N PRO A 39 -36.38 -24.00 0.61
CA PRO A 39 -35.02 -24.37 0.92
C PRO A 39 -34.58 -23.57 2.15
N PRO A 40 -33.85 -24.19 3.08
CA PRO A 40 -33.30 -23.45 4.22
C PRO A 40 -32.51 -22.22 3.70
N PRO A 41 -32.57 -21.08 4.38
CA PRO A 41 -31.78 -19.93 3.99
C PRO A 41 -30.31 -20.34 3.93
N GLY A 42 -29.66 -20.02 2.81
CA GLY A 42 -28.25 -20.27 2.65
C GLY A 42 -27.47 -19.45 3.67
N ILE A 43 -26.73 -20.10 4.52
CA ILE A 43 -25.83 -19.45 5.49
C ILE A 43 -24.42 -19.54 4.90
N ILE A 44 -23.78 -18.39 4.74
CA ILE A 44 -22.35 -18.35 4.42
C ILE A 44 -21.61 -18.56 5.71
N VAL A 45 -20.93 -19.70 5.82
CA VAL A 45 -20.07 -20.02 6.95
C VAL A 45 -18.62 -19.89 6.54
N THR A 46 -17.83 -19.24 7.37
CA THR A 46 -16.37 -19.15 7.22
C THR A 46 -15.75 -19.81 8.44
N THR A 47 -14.83 -20.72 8.21
CA THR A 47 -14.02 -21.31 9.28
C THR A 47 -13.02 -20.27 9.78
N THR A 48 -13.00 -20.06 11.09
CA THR A 48 -11.96 -19.25 11.73
C THR A 48 -10.62 -19.99 11.63
N GLN A 49 -9.62 -19.27 11.17
CA GLN A 49 -8.24 -19.74 11.15
C GLN A 49 -7.44 -18.89 12.13
N GLU A 50 -6.61 -19.52 12.94
CA GLU A 50 -5.61 -18.78 13.71
C GLU A 50 -4.63 -18.12 12.75
N ARG A 51 -4.48 -16.82 12.88
CA ARG A 51 -3.48 -16.02 12.16
C ARG A 51 -2.71 -15.19 13.17
N VAL A 52 -1.41 -15.21 13.04
CA VAL A 52 -0.56 -14.25 13.73
C VAL A 52 -0.67 -12.93 12.97
N PHE A 53 -1.15 -11.89 13.65
CA PHE A 53 -1.19 -10.54 13.11
C PHE A 53 0.10 -9.85 13.54
N GLU A 54 0.93 -9.55 12.58
CA GLU A 54 2.11 -8.72 12.80
C GLU A 54 1.68 -7.24 12.73
N ASN A 55 2.06 -6.49 13.76
CA ASN A 55 1.88 -5.04 13.71
C ASN A 55 2.99 -4.45 12.85
N VAL A 56 2.65 -4.09 11.62
CA VAL A 56 3.57 -3.45 10.69
C VAL A 56 3.31 -1.96 10.66
N VAL A 57 4.34 -1.17 10.89
CA VAL A 57 4.30 0.29 10.72
C VAL A 57 4.88 0.61 9.35
N SER A 58 4.06 1.19 8.47
CA SER A 58 4.50 1.66 7.15
C SER A 58 4.73 3.16 7.20
N THR A 59 5.91 3.59 6.81
CA THR A 59 6.27 5.01 6.80
C THR A 59 7.16 5.32 5.60
N TYR A 60 7.49 6.58 5.43
CA TYR A 60 8.39 7.06 4.39
C TYR A 60 9.69 7.52 5.02
N GLY A 61 10.76 7.41 4.27
CA GLY A 61 12.07 7.87 4.72
C GLY A 61 12.91 8.40 3.57
N THR A 62 14.02 9.03 3.94
CA THR A 62 15.00 9.57 3.01
C THR A 62 16.32 8.84 3.19
N ALA A 63 16.90 8.37 2.09
CA ALA A 63 18.23 7.79 2.11
C ALA A 63 19.26 8.92 2.11
N ALA A 64 20.15 8.92 3.10
CA ALA A 64 21.23 9.89 3.25
C ALA A 64 22.59 9.20 3.23
N PRO A 65 23.62 9.81 2.64
CA PRO A 65 24.97 9.25 2.60
C PRO A 65 25.58 9.24 4.02
N VAL A 66 26.41 8.25 4.29
CA VAL A 66 27.09 8.08 5.61
C VAL A 66 27.94 9.30 5.95
N LYS A 67 28.56 9.89 4.96
CA LYS A 67 29.43 11.05 5.11
C LYS A 67 29.21 12.03 3.99
N THR A 68 29.00 13.29 4.36
CA THR A 68 28.88 14.41 3.42
C THR A 68 29.85 15.50 3.84
N GLN A 69 30.58 16.04 2.88
CA GLN A 69 31.42 17.21 3.06
C GLN A 69 30.99 18.27 2.07
N SER A 70 30.58 19.43 2.59
CA SER A 70 30.07 20.53 1.78
C SER A 70 31.11 21.62 1.64
N PHE A 71 31.24 22.17 0.43
CA PHE A 71 32.12 23.27 0.10
C PHE A 71 31.29 24.41 -0.53
N LYS A 72 31.25 25.54 0.13
CA LYS A 72 30.68 26.76 -0.46
C LYS A 72 31.71 27.45 -1.32
N VAL A 73 31.36 27.72 -2.55
CA VAL A 73 32.21 28.43 -3.53
C VAL A 73 31.41 29.51 -4.24
N GLU A 74 32.06 30.62 -4.55
CA GLU A 74 31.44 31.65 -5.38
C GLU A 74 31.58 31.27 -6.86
N LYS A 75 30.51 31.45 -7.63
CA LYS A 75 30.49 31.06 -9.05
C LYS A 75 31.60 31.73 -9.88
N TYR A 76 31.97 32.95 -9.53
CA TYR A 76 33.06 33.71 -10.23
C TYR A 76 34.46 33.17 -9.94
N GLU A 77 34.63 32.35 -8.89
CA GLU A 77 35.91 31.73 -8.55
C GLU A 77 36.19 30.46 -9.36
N ILE A 78 35.16 29.87 -9.96
CA ILE A 78 35.26 28.60 -10.66
C ILE A 78 35.95 28.80 -12.01
N LEU A 79 37.12 28.20 -12.18
CA LEU A 79 37.89 28.27 -13.41
C LEU A 79 37.41 27.30 -14.49
N LYS A 80 36.93 26.12 -14.09
CA LYS A 80 36.47 25.07 -15.00
C LYS A 80 35.14 24.51 -14.53
N PRO A 81 34.26 24.14 -15.46
CA PRO A 81 32.98 23.47 -15.07
C PRO A 81 33.21 22.26 -14.15
N ILE A 82 32.35 22.15 -13.13
CA ILE A 82 32.43 21.07 -12.19
C ILE A 82 31.57 19.92 -12.72
N ASN A 83 32.14 18.73 -12.79
CA ASN A 83 31.42 17.53 -13.21
C ASN A 83 30.67 16.90 -12.00
N PHE A 84 29.41 17.23 -11.86
CA PHE A 84 28.54 16.62 -10.86
C PHE A 84 28.21 15.18 -11.21
N ASN A 85 27.81 14.39 -10.20
CA ASN A 85 27.53 12.96 -10.28
C ASN A 85 28.74 12.09 -10.69
N LYS A 86 29.95 12.66 -10.68
CA LYS A 86 31.18 11.93 -10.95
C LYS A 86 31.69 11.26 -9.66
N LYS A 87 32.08 9.98 -9.77
CA LYS A 87 32.82 9.29 -8.72
C LYS A 87 34.26 9.80 -8.68
N VAL A 88 34.76 10.08 -7.51
CA VAL A 88 36.12 10.55 -7.25
C VAL A 88 36.73 9.73 -6.12
N LYS A 89 38.06 9.62 -6.13
CA LYS A 89 38.84 9.01 -5.08
C LYS A 89 39.45 10.08 -4.17
N LYS A 90 39.81 9.69 -2.97
CA LYS A 90 40.58 10.52 -2.06
C LYS A 90 41.82 11.06 -2.77
N GLY A 91 42.03 12.37 -2.72
CA GLY A 91 43.12 13.08 -3.39
C GLY A 91 42.78 13.64 -4.76
N ASP A 92 41.67 13.27 -5.39
CA ASP A 92 41.24 13.79 -6.66
C ASP A 92 40.80 15.25 -6.54
N VAL A 93 41.04 16.06 -7.62
CA VAL A 93 40.60 17.44 -7.66
C VAL A 93 39.11 17.49 -8.05
N ILE A 94 38.28 18.00 -7.16
CA ILE A 94 36.84 18.21 -7.37
C ILE A 94 36.59 19.47 -8.15
N ALA A 95 37.23 20.59 -7.76
CA ALA A 95 37.07 21.88 -8.39
C ALA A 95 38.36 22.67 -8.40
N ASN A 96 38.62 23.35 -9.49
CA ASN A 96 39.70 24.34 -9.62
C ASN A 96 39.12 25.74 -9.47
N LEU A 97 39.52 26.42 -8.40
CA LEU A 97 39.15 27.80 -8.13
C LEU A 97 40.33 28.73 -8.44
N LYS A 98 40.08 30.03 -8.58
CA LYS A 98 41.12 31.03 -8.84
C LYS A 98 42.27 31.00 -7.83
N ASN A 99 41.94 30.84 -6.57
CA ASN A 99 42.92 30.97 -5.47
C ASN A 99 43.22 29.62 -4.76
N ARG A 100 42.45 28.55 -5.07
CA ARG A 100 42.61 27.26 -4.41
C ARG A 100 42.05 26.14 -5.27
N LYS A 101 42.41 24.90 -4.91
CA LYS A 101 41.81 23.68 -5.43
C LYS A 101 41.01 23.00 -4.32
N ILE A 102 39.84 22.47 -4.63
CA ILE A 102 39.10 21.62 -3.75
C ILE A 102 39.49 20.18 -4.07
N ILE A 103 39.98 19.45 -3.06
CA ILE A 103 40.46 18.08 -3.18
C ILE A 103 39.56 17.16 -2.37
N ALA A 104 39.25 16.00 -2.92
CA ALA A 104 38.46 14.98 -2.24
C ALA A 104 39.19 14.43 -1.02
N GLN A 105 38.56 14.49 0.14
CA GLN A 105 39.15 13.97 1.37
C GLN A 105 38.87 12.48 1.60
N PHE A 106 37.88 11.95 0.88
CA PHE A 106 37.49 10.54 0.89
C PHE A 106 36.91 10.16 -0.48
N ASP A 107 36.74 8.87 -0.73
CA ASP A 107 36.13 8.36 -1.93
C ASP A 107 34.61 8.65 -1.90
N GLY A 108 34.07 9.13 -3.03
CA GLY A 108 32.66 9.49 -3.04
C GLY A 108 32.16 9.98 -4.38
N VAL A 109 31.01 10.62 -4.37
CA VAL A 109 30.36 11.21 -5.53
C VAL A 109 30.23 12.71 -5.33
N ILE A 110 30.50 13.48 -6.40
CA ILE A 110 30.33 14.93 -6.36
C ILE A 110 28.85 15.26 -6.55
N GLY A 111 28.21 15.84 -5.53
CA GLY A 111 26.84 16.32 -5.55
C GLY A 111 26.77 17.84 -5.71
N LYS A 112 25.60 18.31 -6.15
CA LYS A 112 25.23 19.73 -6.14
C LYS A 112 24.04 19.88 -5.20
N ARG A 113 24.16 20.79 -4.24
CA ARG A 113 23.02 21.22 -3.42
C ARG A 113 22.77 22.71 -3.57
N GLU A 114 21.52 23.10 -3.40
CA GLU A 114 21.13 24.51 -3.43
C GLU A 114 21.12 25.12 -2.03
N PHE A 115 20.98 24.26 -0.99
CA PHE A 115 21.07 24.67 0.43
C PHE A 115 21.66 23.57 1.28
N SER A 116 22.17 23.99 2.42
CA SER A 116 22.55 23.15 3.55
C SER A 116 22.07 23.85 4.82
N GLU A 117 21.71 23.06 5.82
CA GLU A 117 21.19 23.58 7.10
C GLU A 117 22.12 24.59 7.76
N ASP A 118 23.44 24.48 7.53
CA ASP A 118 24.46 25.30 8.18
C ASP A 118 25.11 26.36 7.26
N LEU A 119 24.68 26.46 5.99
CA LEU A 119 25.34 27.32 5.01
C LEU A 119 24.32 28.15 4.21
N GLU A 120 24.33 29.45 4.36
CA GLU A 120 23.60 30.35 3.48
C GLU A 120 24.16 30.31 2.06
N VAL A 121 23.33 30.01 1.09
CA VAL A 121 23.66 29.99 -0.33
C VAL A 121 22.94 31.14 -1.01
N SER A 122 23.73 32.06 -1.58
CA SER A 122 23.21 33.16 -2.36
C SER A 122 23.12 32.77 -3.87
N LYS A 123 22.46 33.59 -4.67
CA LYS A 123 22.40 33.40 -6.15
C LYS A 123 23.77 33.34 -6.82
N SER A 124 24.77 33.95 -6.20
CA SER A 124 26.17 34.00 -6.69
C SER A 124 27.02 32.84 -6.24
N SER A 125 26.58 32.08 -5.21
CA SER A 125 27.32 30.95 -4.66
C SER A 125 26.80 29.61 -5.14
N LEU A 126 27.62 28.60 -4.98
CA LEU A 126 27.36 27.21 -5.32
C LEU A 126 27.83 26.33 -4.17
N LEU A 127 27.01 25.38 -3.74
CA LEU A 127 27.36 24.37 -2.78
C LEU A 127 27.74 23.08 -3.50
N ILE A 128 28.98 22.65 -3.32
CA ILE A 128 29.51 21.40 -3.85
C ILE A 128 29.56 20.41 -2.69
N ASN A 129 28.98 19.25 -2.86
CA ASN A 129 29.06 18.18 -1.86
C ASN A 129 29.95 17.07 -2.38
N LEU A 130 30.76 16.52 -1.49
CA LEU A 130 31.37 15.21 -1.66
C LEU A 130 30.60 14.25 -0.73
N GLU A 131 29.99 13.23 -1.30
CA GLU A 131 29.11 12.31 -0.62
C GLU A 131 29.66 10.88 -0.70
N ASP A 132 29.85 10.25 0.47
CA ASP A 132 30.18 8.83 0.54
C ASP A 132 28.89 8.00 0.44
N THR A 133 28.69 7.41 -0.70
CA THR A 133 27.53 6.58 -1.02
C THR A 133 27.81 5.08 -0.88
N SER A 134 28.91 4.68 -0.26
CA SER A 134 29.25 3.27 -0.01
C SER A 134 28.25 2.58 0.92
N SER A 135 27.72 3.33 1.86
CA SER A 135 26.62 2.97 2.74
C SER A 135 25.65 4.14 2.89
N LEU A 136 24.42 3.84 3.19
CA LEU A 136 23.38 4.86 3.36
C LEU A 136 22.69 4.68 4.71
N TYR A 137 22.36 5.77 5.34
CA TYR A 137 21.36 5.80 6.41
C TYR A 137 19.99 6.00 5.77
N CYS A 138 18.98 5.45 6.40
CA CYS A 138 17.59 5.72 6.05
C CYS A 138 16.93 6.41 7.24
N ASP A 139 16.70 7.71 7.11
CA ASP A 139 15.98 8.49 8.11
C ASP A 139 14.49 8.33 7.83
N VAL A 140 13.74 7.88 8.83
CA VAL A 140 12.32 7.59 8.71
C VAL A 140 11.53 8.39 9.75
N ASP A 141 10.41 8.96 9.32
CA ASP A 141 9.49 9.66 10.19
C ASP A 141 8.50 8.68 10.80
N ILE A 142 8.62 8.43 12.09
CA ILE A 142 7.73 7.51 12.82
C ILE A 142 6.72 8.33 13.61
N PRO A 143 5.39 8.10 13.39
CA PRO A 143 4.38 8.75 14.21
C PRO A 143 4.55 8.42 15.69
N GLU A 144 4.38 9.41 16.55
CA GLU A 144 4.63 9.34 18.00
C GLU A 144 3.92 8.15 18.67
N ILE A 145 2.73 7.81 18.22
CA ILE A 145 1.95 6.69 18.74
C ILE A 145 2.68 5.33 18.64
N PHE A 146 3.62 5.19 17.70
CA PHE A 146 4.38 3.95 17.51
C PHE A 146 5.73 3.95 18.20
N VAL A 147 6.21 5.09 18.68
CA VAL A 147 7.53 5.22 19.34
C VAL A 147 7.72 4.21 20.49
N PRO A 148 6.74 3.96 21.38
CA PRO A 148 6.90 2.99 22.46
C PRO A 148 7.17 1.54 22.00
N PHE A 149 6.85 1.22 20.77
CA PHE A 149 7.00 -0.12 20.19
C PHE A 149 8.29 -0.28 19.38
N ILE A 150 8.98 0.84 19.07
CA ILE A 150 10.23 0.83 18.30
C ILE A 150 11.41 0.48 19.21
N LYS A 151 12.16 -0.53 18.81
CA LYS A 151 13.35 -1.00 19.51
C LYS A 151 14.47 -1.30 18.54
N VAL A 152 15.70 -1.18 18.98
CA VAL A 152 16.86 -1.59 18.20
C VAL A 152 16.78 -3.09 17.92
N GLY A 153 17.03 -3.47 16.65
CA GLY A 153 16.99 -4.86 16.19
C GLY A 153 15.66 -5.32 15.61
N LEU A 154 14.69 -4.43 15.44
CA LEU A 154 13.46 -4.76 14.69
C LEU A 154 13.79 -4.96 13.21
N PRO A 155 13.18 -5.97 12.55
CA PRO A 155 13.34 -6.15 11.12
C PRO A 155 12.69 -4.99 10.35
N VAL A 156 13.35 -4.54 9.31
CA VAL A 156 12.88 -3.42 8.47
C VAL A 156 12.93 -3.82 7.00
N ASP A 157 11.82 -3.64 6.32
CA ASP A 157 11.72 -3.81 4.87
C ASP A 157 11.74 -2.44 4.19
N ILE A 158 12.75 -2.22 3.35
CA ILE A 158 12.92 -0.95 2.63
C ILE A 158 12.64 -1.15 1.14
N LYS A 159 11.74 -0.32 0.59
CA LYS A 159 11.45 -0.24 -0.85
C LYS A 159 11.89 1.10 -1.40
N PHE A 160 12.75 1.08 -2.42
CA PHE A 160 13.15 2.28 -3.12
C PHE A 160 12.24 2.55 -4.32
N SER A 161 11.68 3.75 -4.41
CA SER A 161 10.76 4.13 -5.50
C SER A 161 11.43 4.13 -6.89
N GLY A 162 12.74 4.33 -6.94
CA GLY A 162 13.52 4.32 -8.20
C GLY A 162 13.81 2.94 -8.79
N TYR A 163 13.55 1.86 -8.04
CA TYR A 163 13.86 0.50 -8.47
C TYR A 163 12.62 -0.39 -8.35
N LYS A 164 12.15 -0.92 -9.47
CA LYS A 164 10.90 -1.73 -9.52
C LYS A 164 10.91 -3.00 -8.67
N LEU A 165 12.07 -3.49 -8.22
CA LEU A 165 12.27 -4.78 -7.54
C LEU A 165 13.25 -4.69 -6.35
N SER A 166 13.36 -3.54 -5.71
CA SER A 166 14.27 -3.37 -4.57
C SER A 166 13.50 -3.51 -3.26
N LEU A 167 13.47 -4.73 -2.74
CA LEU A 167 13.13 -5.00 -1.35
C LEU A 167 14.41 -5.39 -0.63
N ILE A 168 14.83 -4.60 0.34
CA ILE A 168 15.97 -4.90 1.21
C ILE A 168 15.41 -5.21 2.59
N HIS A 169 15.63 -6.42 3.05
CA HIS A 169 15.32 -6.85 4.40
C HIS A 169 16.55 -6.66 5.29
N ILE A 170 16.38 -5.88 6.33
CA ILE A 170 17.45 -5.59 7.30
C ILE A 170 17.01 -6.06 8.68
#